data_35b2551840543d15347bc9369600212f
#
_entry.id   35b2551840543d15347bc9369600212f
#
_cell.length_a   1.000
_cell.length_b   1.000
_cell.length_c   1.000
_cell.angle_alpha   90.00
_cell.angle_beta   90.00
_cell.angle_gamma   90.00
#
_symmetry.space_group_name_H-M   'P 1'
#
loop_
_entity.id
_entity.type
_entity.pdbx_description
1 polymer ?
#
loop_
_entity_poly.entity_id
_entity_poly.type
_entity_poly.pdbx_seq_one_letter_code
_entity_poly.pdbx_strand_id
1 'polypeptide(L)'
;MNAVLADVLNTRRVVARDGSVIPLHSEISVAEGAALQRLVRELQPQVTLEIGCGYGISALYICEALAEVGGRRHIVIDPDQLTDWKSAGLFTVERAGFASLLEFHDLPSHLALPRLEEAGVKVGLALIDGWHTFDYAMVDFFYVDHLLDVGGVVMLDDTSAYPAIRKLARYIATHRQYIPLRNDSAEQPVADPFVPSPGSIRRLAERVFQPRLVYPDATLGLPPDNFIAFRKIADDKRGNGSGGSRRWDQHHEF
;
A
#
# COMPACT_ATOMS: atom_id res chain seq x y z
N MET A 1 21.07 7.31 3.40
CA MET A 1 20.80 6.22 2.41
C MET A 1 21.77 5.07 2.71
N ASN A 2 21.24 3.89 2.93
CA ASN A 2 22.00 2.67 3.19
C ASN A 2 23.01 2.39 2.05
N ALA A 3 24.20 1.89 2.39
CA ALA A 3 25.27 1.65 1.41
C ALA A 3 24.89 0.59 0.35
N VAL A 4 24.14 -0.45 0.75
CA VAL A 4 23.65 -1.49 -0.17
C VAL A 4 22.65 -0.91 -1.15
N LEU A 5 21.71 -0.07 -0.67
CA LEU A 5 20.74 0.60 -1.53
C LEU A 5 21.44 1.52 -2.54
N ALA A 6 22.43 2.30 -2.08
CA ALA A 6 23.21 3.18 -2.95
C ALA A 6 23.99 2.38 -4.02
N ASP A 7 24.60 1.27 -3.64
CA ASP A 7 25.33 0.40 -4.57
C ASP A 7 24.39 -0.18 -5.63
N VAL A 8 23.24 -0.73 -5.23
CA VAL A 8 22.26 -1.33 -6.16
C VAL A 8 21.71 -0.29 -7.14
N LEU A 9 21.36 0.91 -6.67
CA LEU A 9 20.87 1.99 -7.54
C LEU A 9 21.93 2.48 -8.53
N ASN A 10 23.18 2.58 -8.09
CA ASN A 10 24.29 3.03 -8.94
C ASN A 10 24.73 1.98 -9.96
N THR A 11 24.81 0.71 -9.55
CA THR A 11 25.29 -0.38 -10.40
C THR A 11 24.19 -0.96 -11.28
N ARG A 12 22.93 -0.73 -10.94
CA ARG A 12 21.76 -1.36 -11.57
C ARG A 12 21.82 -2.89 -11.50
N ARG A 13 22.34 -3.43 -10.40
CA ARG A 13 22.54 -4.86 -10.19
C ARG A 13 22.25 -5.24 -8.75
N VAL A 14 21.66 -6.42 -8.57
CA VAL A 14 21.48 -7.06 -7.27
C VAL A 14 22.27 -8.36 -7.23
N VAL A 15 22.64 -8.79 -6.04
CA VAL A 15 23.33 -10.06 -5.81
C VAL A 15 22.37 -11.01 -5.13
N ALA A 16 22.10 -12.17 -5.74
CA ALA A 16 21.33 -13.22 -5.12
C ALA A 16 22.17 -14.01 -4.08
N ARG A 17 21.50 -14.81 -3.26
CA ARG A 17 22.16 -15.57 -2.18
C ARG A 17 23.19 -16.58 -2.70
N ASP A 18 23.02 -17.11 -3.90
CA ASP A 18 23.96 -18.01 -4.57
C ASP A 18 25.19 -17.28 -5.17
N GLY A 19 25.29 -15.96 -5.02
CA GLY A 19 26.34 -15.12 -5.57
C GLY A 19 26.10 -14.68 -7.02
N SER A 20 25.02 -15.11 -7.65
CA SER A 20 24.69 -14.65 -8.99
C SER A 20 24.36 -13.15 -9.00
N VAL A 21 24.77 -12.45 -10.04
CA VAL A 21 24.54 -11.02 -10.25
C VAL A 21 23.42 -10.85 -11.25
N ILE A 22 22.34 -10.20 -10.84
CA ILE A 22 21.11 -10.03 -11.61
C ILE A 22 20.96 -8.56 -11.99
N PRO A 23 20.67 -8.21 -13.26
CA PRO A 23 20.31 -6.85 -13.62
C PRO A 23 19.06 -6.39 -12.87
N LEU A 24 19.09 -5.19 -12.31
CA LEU A 24 17.93 -4.58 -11.65
C LEU A 24 16.88 -4.16 -12.68
N HIS A 25 15.66 -4.60 -12.48
CA HIS A 25 14.47 -4.21 -13.25
C HIS A 25 13.23 -4.26 -12.35
N SER A 26 12.15 -3.61 -12.77
CA SER A 26 10.87 -3.63 -12.04
C SER A 26 11.00 -3.17 -10.58
N GLU A 27 11.90 -2.24 -10.30
CA GLU A 27 12.03 -1.61 -9.00
C GLU A 27 11.18 -0.34 -8.91
N ILE A 28 10.78 0.00 -7.69
CA ILE A 28 10.15 1.29 -7.40
C ILE A 28 11.08 2.46 -7.77
N SER A 29 10.52 3.60 -8.10
CA SER A 29 11.31 4.80 -8.36
C SER A 29 11.97 5.36 -7.10
N VAL A 30 13.05 6.15 -7.28
CA VAL A 30 13.70 6.87 -6.16
C VAL A 30 12.72 7.82 -5.46
N ALA A 31 11.81 8.43 -6.21
CA ALA A 31 10.78 9.33 -5.66
C ALA A 31 9.80 8.58 -4.75
N GLU A 32 9.41 7.39 -5.17
CA GLU A 32 8.54 6.51 -4.39
C GLU A 32 9.23 5.98 -3.13
N GLY A 33 10.47 5.51 -3.25
CA GLY A 33 11.28 5.12 -2.10
C GLY A 33 11.45 6.26 -1.08
N ALA A 34 11.68 7.48 -1.55
CA ALA A 34 11.75 8.67 -0.69
C ALA A 34 10.39 8.98 -0.03
N ALA A 35 9.27 8.76 -0.73
CA ALA A 35 7.94 8.90 -0.17
C ALA A 35 7.67 7.86 0.93
N LEU A 36 8.04 6.59 0.72
CA LEU A 36 7.95 5.53 1.73
C LEU A 36 8.76 5.89 2.99
N GLN A 37 10.01 6.32 2.84
CA GLN A 37 10.84 6.75 3.98
C GLN A 37 10.21 7.91 4.75
N ARG A 38 9.71 8.92 4.03
CA ARG A 38 9.03 10.04 4.65
C ARG A 38 7.81 9.58 5.45
N LEU A 39 6.96 8.74 4.87
CA LEU A 39 5.77 8.20 5.53
C LEU A 39 6.14 7.40 6.79
N VAL A 40 7.17 6.56 6.74
CA VAL A 40 7.64 5.83 7.93
C VAL A 40 8.10 6.81 9.03
N ARG A 41 8.90 7.85 8.68
CA ARG A 41 9.37 8.84 9.66
C ARG A 41 8.22 9.64 10.29
N GLU A 42 7.20 9.99 9.50
CA GLU A 42 6.05 10.76 9.98
C GLU A 42 5.10 9.90 10.84
N LEU A 43 4.79 8.69 10.40
CA LEU A 43 3.86 7.79 11.09
C LEU A 43 4.49 7.10 12.30
N GLN A 44 5.81 6.92 12.31
CA GLN A 44 6.56 6.18 13.32
C GLN A 44 5.93 4.80 13.63
N PRO A 45 5.63 3.99 12.62
CA PRO A 45 4.92 2.74 12.81
C PRO A 45 5.80 1.72 13.54
N GLN A 46 5.19 0.88 14.38
CA GLN A 46 5.89 -0.26 14.97
C GLN A 46 6.01 -1.42 13.98
N VAL A 47 5.02 -1.56 13.11
CA VAL A 47 4.93 -2.61 12.10
C VAL A 47 4.56 -2.01 10.76
N THR A 48 5.27 -2.43 9.72
CA THR A 48 4.97 -2.13 8.31
C THR A 48 4.72 -3.42 7.54
N LEU A 49 3.97 -3.35 6.46
CA LEU A 49 3.60 -4.48 5.60
C LEU A 49 3.93 -4.15 4.14
N GLU A 50 4.46 -5.12 3.41
CA GLU A 50 4.68 -5.05 1.97
C GLU A 50 4.17 -6.32 1.30
N ILE A 51 3.43 -6.16 0.21
CA ILE A 51 2.96 -7.24 -0.66
C ILE A 51 3.67 -7.09 -1.99
N GLY A 52 4.50 -8.07 -2.33
CA GLY A 52 5.51 -7.97 -3.39
C GLY A 52 6.82 -7.37 -2.87
N CYS A 53 7.92 -8.07 -3.07
CA CYS A 53 9.25 -7.65 -2.60
C CYS A 53 10.25 -7.52 -3.74
N GLY A 54 10.11 -8.37 -4.76
CA GLY A 54 11.02 -8.40 -5.89
C GLY A 54 12.49 -8.45 -5.45
N TYR A 55 13.24 -7.42 -5.78
CA TYR A 55 14.65 -7.28 -5.39
C TYR A 55 14.88 -6.61 -4.03
N GLY A 56 13.83 -6.28 -3.29
CA GLY A 56 13.90 -5.72 -1.94
C GLY A 56 14.22 -4.22 -1.90
N ILE A 57 14.01 -3.49 -2.98
CA ILE A 57 14.34 -2.06 -3.03
C ILE A 57 13.39 -1.24 -2.15
N SER A 58 12.10 -1.46 -2.26
CA SER A 58 11.06 -0.88 -1.38
C SER A 58 11.32 -1.25 0.08
N ALA A 59 11.59 -2.53 0.36
CA ALA A 59 11.92 -3.03 1.69
C ALA A 59 13.16 -2.33 2.28
N LEU A 60 14.19 -2.02 1.47
CA LEU A 60 15.36 -1.27 1.94
C LEU A 60 15.00 0.15 2.38
N TYR A 61 14.21 0.88 1.60
CA TYR A 61 13.74 2.21 1.96
C TYR A 61 12.92 2.19 3.24
N ILE A 62 11.99 1.22 3.35
CA ILE A 62 11.13 1.07 4.52
C ILE A 62 11.97 0.69 5.76
N CYS A 63 12.82 -0.34 5.67
CA CYS A 63 13.60 -0.82 6.81
C CYS A 63 14.61 0.21 7.31
N GLU A 64 15.26 0.98 6.42
CA GLU A 64 16.16 2.07 6.83
C GLU A 64 15.42 3.09 7.71
N ALA A 65 14.28 3.58 7.26
CA ALA A 65 13.48 4.54 8.02
C ALA A 65 12.85 3.91 9.27
N LEU A 66 12.43 2.65 9.20
CA LEU A 66 11.85 1.93 10.33
C LEU A 66 12.87 1.75 11.47
N ALA A 67 14.14 1.44 11.13
CA ALA A 67 15.23 1.36 12.11
C ALA A 67 15.50 2.71 12.77
N GLU A 68 15.44 3.82 12.02
CA GLU A 68 15.64 5.18 12.54
C GLU A 68 14.58 5.57 13.58
N VAL A 69 13.32 5.16 13.37
CA VAL A 69 12.20 5.52 14.27
C VAL A 69 11.96 4.49 15.39
N GLY A 70 12.79 3.44 15.47
CA GLY A 70 12.65 2.40 16.48
C GLY A 70 11.47 1.45 16.24
N GLY A 71 11.05 1.28 15.00
CA GLY A 71 10.07 0.28 14.60
C GLY A 71 10.64 -1.14 14.78
N ARG A 72 9.75 -2.13 14.84
CA ARG A 72 10.12 -3.48 15.27
C ARG A 72 10.08 -4.50 14.16
N ARG A 73 9.23 -4.31 13.14
CA ARG A 73 8.93 -5.38 12.20
C ARG A 73 8.48 -4.82 10.83
N HIS A 74 9.09 -5.35 9.79
CA HIS A 74 8.65 -5.18 8.41
C HIS A 74 8.19 -6.54 7.89
N ILE A 75 6.90 -6.70 7.65
CA ILE A 75 6.30 -7.92 7.13
C ILE A 75 6.34 -7.87 5.62
N VAL A 76 6.90 -8.90 5.00
CA VAL A 76 6.99 -9.07 3.55
C VAL A 76 6.25 -10.32 3.13
N ILE A 77 5.34 -10.18 2.17
CA ILE A 77 4.59 -11.29 1.57
C ILE A 77 4.97 -11.36 0.09
N ASP A 78 5.65 -12.45 -0.31
CA ASP A 78 6.05 -12.65 -1.70
C ASP A 78 6.25 -14.15 -1.97
N PRO A 79 5.38 -14.80 -2.76
CA PRO A 79 5.48 -16.25 -3.03
C PRO A 79 6.62 -16.62 -3.99
N ASP A 80 7.20 -15.63 -4.67
CA ASP A 80 8.16 -15.86 -5.76
C ASP A 80 9.61 -15.61 -5.32
N GLN A 81 9.83 -15.22 -4.05
CA GLN A 81 11.18 -14.92 -3.54
C GLN A 81 12.13 -16.11 -3.63
N LEU A 82 11.66 -17.31 -3.29
CA LEU A 82 12.50 -18.50 -3.29
C LEU A 82 12.67 -19.12 -4.70
N THR A 83 11.86 -18.72 -5.65
CA THR A 83 11.83 -19.23 -7.02
C THR A 83 12.37 -18.18 -8.02
N ASP A 84 11.53 -17.31 -8.51
CA ASP A 84 11.83 -16.40 -9.63
C ASP A 84 12.84 -15.32 -9.23
N TRP A 85 12.73 -14.79 -8.01
CA TRP A 85 13.64 -13.78 -7.48
C TRP A 85 14.94 -14.35 -6.87
N LYS A 86 15.09 -15.70 -6.78
CA LYS A 86 16.29 -16.37 -6.24
C LYS A 86 16.72 -15.85 -4.86
N SER A 87 15.74 -15.49 -4.04
CA SER A 87 15.93 -14.85 -2.72
C SER A 87 16.73 -13.55 -2.77
N ALA A 88 16.84 -12.90 -3.91
CA ALA A 88 17.65 -11.69 -4.06
C ALA A 88 17.13 -10.53 -3.20
N GLY A 89 15.80 -10.36 -3.09
CA GLY A 89 15.20 -9.33 -2.26
C GLY A 89 15.52 -9.52 -0.79
N LEU A 90 15.27 -10.71 -0.26
CA LEU A 90 15.57 -11.03 1.14
C LEU A 90 17.05 -10.89 1.45
N PHE A 91 17.92 -11.36 0.56
CA PHE A 91 19.36 -11.25 0.72
C PHE A 91 19.85 -9.81 0.64
N THR A 92 19.23 -8.98 -0.18
CA THR A 92 19.52 -7.54 -0.27
C THR A 92 19.22 -6.84 1.07
N VAL A 93 18.07 -7.12 1.69
CA VAL A 93 17.69 -6.59 3.01
C VAL A 93 18.62 -7.10 4.10
N GLU A 94 19.00 -8.38 4.06
CA GLU A 94 19.95 -8.97 5.01
C GLU A 94 21.34 -8.33 4.90
N ARG A 95 21.88 -8.17 3.69
CA ARG A 95 23.16 -7.47 3.44
C ARG A 95 23.17 -6.04 3.93
N ALA A 96 22.04 -5.38 3.90
CA ALA A 96 21.86 -4.01 4.39
C ALA A 96 21.82 -3.92 5.93
N GLY A 97 21.83 -5.06 6.64
CA GLY A 97 21.81 -5.13 8.10
C GLY A 97 20.42 -5.11 8.73
N PHE A 98 19.35 -5.30 7.95
CA PHE A 98 17.97 -5.22 8.42
C PHE A 98 17.29 -6.59 8.62
N ALA A 99 18.04 -7.69 8.63
CA ALA A 99 17.48 -9.03 8.81
C ALA A 99 16.62 -9.18 10.07
N SER A 100 16.96 -8.48 11.14
CA SER A 100 16.21 -8.53 12.42
C SER A 100 14.85 -7.82 12.37
N LEU A 101 14.62 -6.97 11.38
CA LEU A 101 13.34 -6.31 11.16
C LEU A 101 12.42 -7.12 10.25
N LEU A 102 12.99 -8.04 9.46
CA LEU A 102 12.27 -8.71 8.39
C LEU A 102 11.48 -9.93 8.91
N GLU A 103 10.19 -9.94 8.65
CA GLU A 103 9.32 -11.11 8.78
C GLU A 103 8.82 -11.49 7.38
N PHE A 104 9.26 -12.64 6.88
CA PHE A 104 8.96 -13.08 5.53
C PHE A 104 7.92 -14.18 5.51
N HIS A 105 6.92 -14.04 4.63
CA HIS A 105 5.90 -15.02 4.34
C HIS A 105 6.02 -15.49 2.89
N ASP A 106 6.51 -16.72 2.70
CA ASP A 106 6.57 -17.45 1.42
C ASP A 106 5.20 -18.01 1.07
N LEU A 107 4.25 -17.13 0.80
CA LEU A 107 2.86 -17.46 0.52
C LEU A 107 2.22 -16.41 -0.38
N PRO A 108 1.25 -16.78 -1.22
CA PRO A 108 0.37 -15.81 -1.86
C PRO A 108 -0.35 -14.93 -0.82
N SER A 109 -0.54 -13.65 -1.13
CA SER A 109 -1.13 -12.66 -0.23
C SER A 109 -2.49 -13.09 0.32
N HIS A 110 -3.36 -13.67 -0.52
CA HIS A 110 -4.68 -14.14 -0.13
C HIS A 110 -4.67 -15.31 0.87
N LEU A 111 -3.51 -15.95 1.12
CA LEU A 111 -3.30 -16.96 2.15
C LEU A 111 -2.55 -16.43 3.37
N ALA A 112 -1.67 -15.45 3.18
CA ALA A 112 -0.89 -14.86 4.27
C ALA A 112 -1.70 -13.82 5.06
N LEU A 113 -2.38 -12.92 4.37
CA LEU A 113 -3.12 -11.81 4.99
C LEU A 113 -4.22 -12.26 5.98
N PRO A 114 -5.06 -13.27 5.66
CA PRO A 114 -6.03 -13.79 6.65
C PRO A 114 -5.38 -14.29 7.94
N ARG A 115 -4.20 -14.89 7.86
CA ARG A 115 -3.46 -15.37 9.04
C ARG A 115 -2.95 -14.23 9.90
N LEU A 116 -2.51 -13.14 9.28
CA LEU A 116 -2.10 -11.93 10.00
C LEU A 116 -3.30 -11.28 10.69
N GLU A 117 -4.47 -11.27 10.04
CA GLU A 117 -5.72 -10.77 10.62
C GLU A 117 -6.16 -11.64 11.82
N GLU A 118 -6.17 -12.98 11.68
CA GLU A 118 -6.47 -13.91 12.78
C GLU A 118 -5.52 -13.75 13.95
N ALA A 119 -4.24 -13.44 13.68
CA ALA A 119 -3.24 -13.17 14.71
C ALA A 119 -3.38 -11.77 15.34
N GLY A 120 -4.33 -10.96 14.90
CA GLY A 120 -4.57 -9.60 15.43
C GLY A 120 -3.46 -8.61 15.09
N VAL A 121 -2.70 -8.85 14.02
CA VAL A 121 -1.63 -7.95 13.59
C VAL A 121 -2.22 -6.59 13.20
N LYS A 122 -1.56 -5.51 13.63
CA LYS A 122 -1.84 -4.14 13.21
C LYS A 122 -0.61 -3.52 12.59
N VAL A 123 -0.83 -2.73 11.54
CA VAL A 123 0.23 -2.05 10.78
C VAL A 123 -0.06 -0.56 10.66
N GLY A 124 0.98 0.27 10.69
CA GLY A 124 0.82 1.71 10.50
C GLY A 124 1.09 2.16 9.06
N LEU A 125 1.81 1.35 8.27
CA LEU A 125 2.07 1.57 6.85
C LEU A 125 2.00 0.24 6.10
N ALA A 126 1.30 0.24 4.95
CA ALA A 126 1.28 -0.89 4.03
C ALA A 126 1.62 -0.43 2.60
N LEU A 127 2.40 -1.25 1.88
CA LEU A 127 2.64 -1.12 0.44
C LEU A 127 1.96 -2.29 -0.27
N ILE A 128 1.17 -2.01 -1.31
CA ILE A 128 0.58 -3.00 -2.20
C ILE A 128 1.26 -2.85 -3.56
N ASP A 129 2.17 -3.78 -3.85
CA ASP A 129 2.98 -3.88 -5.07
C ASP A 129 3.08 -5.36 -5.52
N GLY A 130 1.95 -6.07 -5.44
CA GLY A 130 1.86 -7.48 -5.81
C GLY A 130 1.39 -7.70 -7.26
N TRP A 131 0.35 -8.53 -7.44
CA TRP A 131 -0.24 -8.77 -8.75
C TRP A 131 -1.05 -7.57 -9.25
N HIS A 132 -0.78 -7.12 -10.47
CA HIS A 132 -1.38 -5.93 -11.07
C HIS A 132 -2.75 -6.20 -11.73
N THR A 133 -3.53 -7.17 -11.20
CA THR A 133 -4.92 -7.42 -11.60
C THR A 133 -5.87 -6.85 -10.55
N PHE A 134 -7.06 -6.43 -10.98
CA PHE A 134 -8.01 -5.76 -10.09
C PHE A 134 -8.50 -6.65 -8.95
N ASP A 135 -8.73 -7.93 -9.23
CA ASP A 135 -9.22 -8.91 -8.26
C ASP A 135 -8.20 -9.18 -7.14
N TYR A 136 -6.94 -9.43 -7.50
CA TYR A 136 -5.88 -9.64 -6.50
C TYR A 136 -5.62 -8.36 -5.70
N ALA A 137 -5.42 -7.23 -6.35
CA ALA A 137 -5.18 -5.96 -5.66
C ALA A 137 -6.37 -5.55 -4.75
N MET A 138 -7.61 -5.89 -5.13
CA MET A 138 -8.80 -5.67 -4.29
C MET A 138 -8.79 -6.58 -3.06
N VAL A 139 -8.39 -7.85 -3.20
CA VAL A 139 -8.25 -8.78 -2.06
C VAL A 139 -7.15 -8.30 -1.12
N ASP A 140 -6.01 -7.87 -1.66
CA ASP A 140 -4.91 -7.31 -0.88
C ASP A 140 -5.37 -6.08 -0.09
N PHE A 141 -6.03 -5.14 -0.76
CA PHE A 141 -6.56 -3.95 -0.10
C PHE A 141 -7.62 -4.30 0.96
N PHE A 142 -8.50 -5.28 0.70
CA PHE A 142 -9.53 -5.70 1.66
C PHE A 142 -8.90 -6.10 3.01
N TYR A 143 -7.90 -6.95 2.99
CA TYR A 143 -7.21 -7.37 4.22
C TYR A 143 -6.31 -6.29 4.80
N VAL A 144 -5.60 -5.53 3.97
CA VAL A 144 -4.80 -4.39 4.42
C VAL A 144 -5.65 -3.39 5.18
N ASP A 145 -6.88 -3.11 4.72
CA ASP A 145 -7.80 -2.22 5.42
C ASP A 145 -8.14 -2.72 6.84
N HIS A 146 -8.27 -4.02 7.03
CA HIS A 146 -8.52 -4.61 8.36
C HIS A 146 -7.27 -4.59 9.27
N LEU A 147 -6.09 -4.72 8.67
CA LEU A 147 -4.82 -4.69 9.41
C LEU A 147 -4.37 -3.26 9.74
N LEU A 148 -4.74 -2.28 8.91
CA LEU A 148 -4.25 -0.91 9.00
C LEU A 148 -4.95 -0.16 10.15
N ASP A 149 -4.15 0.47 11.01
CA ASP A 149 -4.65 1.37 12.05
C ASP A 149 -5.32 2.61 11.45
N VAL A 150 -6.30 3.18 12.16
CA VAL A 150 -6.83 4.52 11.82
C VAL A 150 -5.71 5.55 11.96
N GLY A 151 -5.52 6.38 10.94
CA GLY A 151 -4.37 7.28 10.80
C GLY A 151 -3.21 6.67 10.03
N GLY A 152 -3.18 5.33 9.88
CA GLY A 152 -2.20 4.63 9.05
C GLY A 152 -2.37 4.90 7.56
N VAL A 153 -1.37 4.50 6.78
CA VAL A 153 -1.31 4.77 5.34
C VAL A 153 -1.15 3.48 4.55
N VAL A 154 -1.93 3.32 3.48
CA VAL A 154 -1.69 2.34 2.42
C VAL A 154 -1.18 3.07 1.18
N MET A 155 -0.10 2.57 0.58
CA MET A 155 0.41 3.01 -0.71
C MET A 155 0.15 1.93 -1.76
N LEU A 156 -0.33 2.33 -2.92
CA LEU A 156 -0.45 1.49 -4.12
C LEU A 156 0.66 1.89 -5.08
N ASP A 157 1.44 0.93 -5.56
CA ASP A 157 2.36 1.14 -6.68
C ASP A 157 1.66 0.91 -8.01
N ASP A 158 2.32 1.27 -9.09
CA ASP A 158 1.92 1.04 -10.48
C ASP A 158 0.56 1.59 -10.90
N THR A 159 0.10 2.65 -10.22
CA THR A 159 -1.20 3.29 -10.47
C THR A 159 -1.32 3.95 -11.84
N SER A 160 -0.21 4.35 -12.46
CA SER A 160 -0.19 4.89 -13.83
C SER A 160 0.08 3.82 -14.88
N ALA A 161 0.83 2.77 -14.53
CA ALA A 161 1.20 1.70 -15.42
C ALA A 161 0.04 0.72 -15.68
N TYR A 162 -0.76 0.43 -14.63
CA TYR A 162 -1.83 -0.57 -14.70
C TYR A 162 -3.22 0.04 -14.44
N PRO A 163 -4.11 0.05 -15.45
CA PRO A 163 -5.49 0.56 -15.29
C PRO A 163 -6.28 -0.13 -14.17
N ALA A 164 -5.96 -1.39 -13.87
CA ALA A 164 -6.59 -2.16 -12.80
C ALA A 164 -6.28 -1.54 -11.42
N ILE A 165 -5.02 -1.17 -11.17
CA ILE A 165 -4.60 -0.53 -9.92
C ILE A 165 -5.18 0.89 -9.82
N ARG A 166 -5.20 1.63 -10.94
CA ARG A 166 -5.85 2.94 -10.98
C ARG A 166 -7.34 2.86 -10.65
N LYS A 167 -8.03 1.80 -11.09
CA LYS A 167 -9.43 1.54 -10.75
C LYS A 167 -9.60 1.27 -9.25
N LEU A 168 -8.68 0.52 -8.64
CA LEU A 168 -8.67 0.31 -7.19
C LEU A 168 -8.47 1.64 -6.44
N ALA A 169 -7.52 2.47 -6.86
CA ALA A 169 -7.31 3.79 -6.26
C ALA A 169 -8.58 4.65 -6.27
N ARG A 170 -9.31 4.64 -7.39
CA ARG A 170 -10.61 5.33 -7.51
C ARG A 170 -11.66 4.76 -6.56
N TYR A 171 -11.72 3.43 -6.43
CA TYR A 171 -12.62 2.78 -5.48
C TYR A 171 -12.31 3.18 -4.04
N ILE A 172 -11.04 3.18 -3.64
CA ILE A 172 -10.61 3.62 -2.30
C ILE A 172 -11.04 5.07 -2.05
N ALA A 173 -10.75 5.99 -2.97
CA ALA A 173 -11.08 7.40 -2.83
C ALA A 173 -12.58 7.69 -2.76
N THR A 174 -13.43 6.81 -3.28
CA THR A 174 -14.87 7.09 -3.43
C THR A 174 -15.77 6.27 -2.51
N HIS A 175 -15.33 5.06 -2.09
CA HIS A 175 -16.16 4.09 -1.37
C HIS A 175 -15.60 3.69 -0.01
N ARG A 176 -14.38 4.13 0.32
CA ARG A 176 -13.74 3.78 1.58
C ARG A 176 -13.44 5.03 2.41
N GLN A 177 -13.19 4.82 3.70
CA GLN A 177 -12.89 5.89 4.65
C GLN A 177 -11.40 6.27 4.55
N TYR A 178 -10.98 6.77 3.39
CA TYR A 178 -9.61 7.13 3.07
C TYR A 178 -9.55 8.48 2.36
N ILE A 179 -8.44 9.18 2.56
CA ILE A 179 -8.12 10.39 1.82
C ILE A 179 -6.78 10.20 1.09
N PRO A 180 -6.70 10.57 -0.20
CA PRO A 180 -5.44 10.53 -0.92
C PRO A 180 -4.47 11.57 -0.36
N LEU A 181 -3.19 11.21 -0.28
CA LEU A 181 -2.12 12.10 0.12
C LEU A 181 -1.42 12.67 -1.12
N ARG A 182 -0.89 13.88 -1.00
CA ARG A 182 0.02 14.41 -2.01
C ARG A 182 1.40 13.79 -1.84
N ASN A 183 2.05 13.48 -2.94
CA ASN A 183 3.37 12.85 -2.91
C ASN A 183 4.48 13.78 -2.37
N ASP A 184 4.24 15.09 -2.34
CA ASP A 184 5.15 16.11 -1.82
C ASP A 184 5.01 16.36 -0.30
N SER A 185 3.89 15.96 0.31
CA SER A 185 3.72 16.03 1.77
C SER A 185 2.64 15.07 2.26
N ALA A 186 2.96 14.28 3.29
CA ALA A 186 1.96 13.44 3.96
C ALA A 186 0.98 14.25 4.83
N GLU A 187 1.30 15.52 5.11
CA GLU A 187 0.51 16.37 6.01
C GLU A 187 -0.68 17.07 5.36
N GLN A 188 -0.74 17.16 4.03
CA GLN A 188 -1.87 17.82 3.37
C GLN A 188 -2.77 16.78 2.69
N PRO A 189 -3.84 16.34 3.37
CA PRO A 189 -4.89 15.62 2.68
C PRO A 189 -5.42 16.53 1.56
N VAL A 190 -5.60 15.95 0.40
CA VAL A 190 -6.37 16.64 -0.65
C VAL A 190 -7.74 16.93 -0.05
N ALA A 191 -8.17 18.20 -0.06
CA ALA A 191 -9.48 18.58 0.48
C ALA A 191 -10.55 17.65 -0.11
N ASP A 192 -11.38 17.05 0.76
CA ASP A 192 -12.46 16.18 0.31
C ASP A 192 -13.34 16.98 -0.67
N PRO A 193 -13.29 16.68 -1.99
CA PRO A 193 -14.11 17.39 -2.98
C PRO A 193 -15.60 17.11 -2.79
N PHE A 194 -15.93 16.20 -1.86
CA PHE A 194 -17.27 15.71 -1.58
C PHE A 194 -17.86 16.19 -0.26
N VAL A 195 -17.27 17.22 0.40
CA VAL A 195 -17.98 17.90 1.51
C VAL A 195 -19.30 18.43 0.96
N PRO A 196 -20.45 17.85 1.34
CA PRO A 196 -21.70 18.18 0.73
C PRO A 196 -22.13 19.59 1.15
N SER A 197 -22.28 20.50 0.20
CA SER A 197 -23.07 21.71 0.44
C SER A 197 -24.53 21.34 0.75
N PRO A 198 -25.16 21.87 1.80
CA PRO A 198 -26.55 21.54 2.12
C PRO A 198 -27.52 22.02 1.03
N GLY A 199 -28.28 21.11 0.48
CA GLY A 199 -29.59 21.41 -0.11
C GLY A 199 -29.73 21.63 -1.61
N SER A 200 -29.28 20.75 -2.54
CA SER A 200 -29.67 20.90 -3.95
C SER A 200 -30.12 19.58 -4.62
N ILE A 201 -31.14 19.71 -5.49
CA ILE A 201 -31.63 18.71 -6.46
C ILE A 201 -30.49 18.10 -7.30
N ARG A 202 -29.39 18.83 -7.48
CA ARG A 202 -28.14 18.40 -8.11
C ARG A 202 -27.58 17.11 -7.51
N ARG A 203 -27.73 16.88 -6.20
CA ARG A 203 -27.26 15.64 -5.51
C ARG A 203 -28.02 14.39 -5.92
N LEU A 204 -29.33 14.52 -6.15
CA LEU A 204 -30.13 13.36 -6.57
C LEU A 204 -29.76 12.96 -8.00
N ALA A 205 -29.55 13.95 -8.87
CA ALA A 205 -29.08 13.73 -10.23
C ALA A 205 -27.64 13.15 -10.26
N GLU A 206 -26.72 13.66 -9.45
CA GLU A 206 -25.34 13.16 -9.37
C GLU A 206 -25.28 11.72 -8.84
N ARG A 207 -26.12 11.34 -7.87
CA ARG A 207 -26.24 9.95 -7.39
C ARG A 207 -26.76 8.99 -8.44
N VAL A 208 -27.67 9.42 -9.29
CA VAL A 208 -28.35 8.55 -10.26
C VAL A 208 -27.61 8.51 -11.61
N PHE A 209 -26.99 9.62 -12.04
CA PHE A 209 -26.43 9.77 -13.39
C PHE A 209 -24.91 9.78 -13.47
N GLN A 210 -24.20 9.99 -12.35
CA GLN A 210 -22.73 9.97 -12.32
C GLN A 210 -22.26 9.26 -11.06
N PRO A 211 -22.08 7.94 -11.09
CA PRO A 211 -21.45 7.24 -10.00
C PRO A 211 -20.05 7.81 -9.75
N ARG A 212 -19.70 8.03 -8.48
CA ARG A 212 -18.42 8.65 -8.04
C ARG A 212 -17.19 8.05 -8.71
N LEU A 213 -17.23 6.75 -9.02
CA LEU A 213 -16.17 6.02 -9.73
C LEU A 213 -15.83 6.58 -11.13
N VAL A 214 -16.70 7.33 -11.78
CA VAL A 214 -16.47 7.90 -13.12
C VAL A 214 -15.99 9.36 -13.07
N TYR A 215 -15.87 9.96 -11.88
CA TYR A 215 -15.31 11.32 -11.77
C TYR A 215 -13.86 11.37 -12.25
N PRO A 216 -13.42 12.50 -12.85
CA PRO A 216 -12.03 12.68 -13.20
C PRO A 216 -11.11 12.54 -11.98
N ASP A 217 -9.91 12.01 -12.17
CA ASP A 217 -8.94 11.84 -11.10
C ASP A 217 -8.63 13.12 -10.34
N ALA A 218 -8.52 14.24 -11.04
CA ALA A 218 -8.32 15.55 -10.42
C ALA A 218 -9.46 15.94 -9.45
N THR A 219 -10.70 15.50 -9.75
CA THR A 219 -11.86 15.71 -8.86
C THR A 219 -11.80 14.80 -7.62
N LEU A 220 -11.21 13.62 -7.77
CA LEU A 220 -10.99 12.67 -6.68
C LEU A 220 -9.73 12.97 -5.87
N GLY A 221 -8.97 14.00 -6.28
CA GLY A 221 -7.68 14.33 -5.65
C GLY A 221 -6.58 13.30 -5.93
N LEU A 222 -6.75 12.45 -6.94
CA LEU A 222 -5.77 11.42 -7.28
C LEU A 222 -4.64 12.02 -8.12
N PRO A 223 -3.37 11.94 -7.68
CA PRO A 223 -2.24 12.40 -8.45
C PRO A 223 -2.02 11.53 -9.70
N PRO A 224 -1.36 12.08 -10.75
CA PRO A 224 -1.05 11.32 -11.96
C PRO A 224 0.16 10.39 -11.83
N ASP A 225 0.76 10.34 -10.66
CA ASP A 225 1.99 9.60 -10.39
C ASP A 225 1.80 8.08 -10.50
N ASN A 226 2.90 7.35 -10.59
CA ASN A 226 2.88 5.88 -10.64
C ASN A 226 2.51 5.24 -9.30
N PHE A 227 2.52 5.99 -8.21
CA PHE A 227 2.10 5.53 -6.90
C PHE A 227 1.13 6.51 -6.24
N ILE A 228 0.23 6.01 -5.40
CA ILE A 228 -0.73 6.82 -4.64
C ILE A 228 -0.80 6.30 -3.22
N ALA A 229 -0.59 7.19 -2.26
CA ALA A 229 -0.77 6.92 -0.84
C ALA A 229 -2.13 7.41 -0.36
N PHE A 230 -2.77 6.64 0.53
CA PHE A 230 -4.05 6.95 1.14
C PHE A 230 -3.97 6.83 2.65
N ARG A 231 -4.43 7.84 3.38
CA ARG A 231 -4.55 7.79 4.84
C ARG A 231 -5.93 7.28 5.23
N LYS A 232 -5.97 6.28 6.09
CA LYS A 232 -7.20 5.77 6.69
C LYS A 232 -7.73 6.76 7.72
N ILE A 233 -8.97 7.23 7.56
CA ILE A 233 -9.59 8.21 8.46
C ILE A 233 -10.59 7.61 9.43
N ALA A 234 -11.12 6.43 9.13
CA ALA A 234 -11.99 5.67 10.03
C ALA A 234 -12.03 4.20 9.62
N ASP A 235 -12.47 3.33 10.54
CA ASP A 235 -12.73 1.93 10.24
C ASP A 235 -13.99 1.74 9.40
N ASP A 236 -13.96 0.71 8.56
CA ASP A 236 -15.15 0.27 7.85
C ASP A 236 -16.13 -0.41 8.81
N LYS A 237 -17.32 0.17 8.90
CA LYS A 237 -18.37 -0.34 9.79
C LYS A 237 -19.26 -1.41 9.14
N ARG A 238 -19.08 -1.71 7.85
CA ARG A 238 -19.96 -2.61 7.09
C ARG A 238 -19.85 -4.09 7.46
N GLY A 239 -18.74 -4.55 8.03
CA GLY A 239 -18.49 -5.96 8.33
C GLY A 239 -18.66 -6.36 9.80
N ASN A 240 -18.72 -5.43 10.73
CA ASN A 240 -18.75 -5.72 12.16
C ASN A 240 -20.19 -6.03 12.65
N GLY A 241 -20.71 -7.17 12.21
CA GLY A 241 -22.01 -7.71 12.64
C GLY A 241 -22.05 -8.23 14.07
N SER A 242 -21.57 -7.46 15.04
CA SER A 242 -21.84 -7.69 16.46
C SER A 242 -23.11 -6.93 16.86
N GLY A 243 -24.26 -7.55 16.63
CA GLY A 243 -25.52 -7.14 17.23
C GLY A 243 -26.39 -6.21 16.39
N GLY A 244 -27.39 -6.76 15.76
CA GLY A 244 -28.54 -6.02 15.29
C GLY A 244 -28.70 -5.96 13.78
N SER A 245 -29.74 -6.59 13.33
CA SER A 245 -30.35 -6.57 11.98
C SER A 245 -29.36 -6.46 10.80
N ARG A 246 -29.16 -7.55 10.12
CA ARG A 246 -28.62 -7.57 8.75
C ARG A 246 -29.55 -6.73 7.89
N ARG A 247 -29.29 -5.44 7.78
CA ARG A 247 -29.99 -4.61 6.82
C ARG A 247 -29.39 -4.89 5.45
N TRP A 248 -30.21 -5.41 4.55
CA TRP A 248 -29.92 -5.62 3.14
C TRP A 248 -29.84 -4.28 2.35
N ASP A 249 -29.97 -3.16 3.02
CA ASP A 249 -29.95 -1.79 2.48
C ASP A 249 -28.54 -1.30 2.09
N GLN A 250 -27.51 -2.12 2.29
CA GLN A 250 -26.12 -1.79 1.90
C GLN A 250 -25.83 -1.98 0.39
N HIS A 251 -26.83 -2.48 -0.36
CA HIS A 251 -26.69 -2.69 -1.81
C HIS A 251 -26.83 -1.43 -2.68
N HIS A 252 -27.05 -0.26 -2.09
CA HIS A 252 -27.26 0.99 -2.83
C HIS A 252 -25.99 1.81 -3.09
N GLU A 253 -24.79 1.29 -2.75
CA GLU A 253 -23.53 2.02 -2.93
C GLU A 253 -22.75 1.66 -4.22
N PHE A 254 -23.33 0.81 -5.10
CA PHE A 254 -22.72 0.46 -6.39
C PHE A 254 -23.48 1.08 -7.56
#